data_1c237cb655372dadd2b26731fe7b3f04
#
_entry.id   1c237cb655372dadd2b26731fe7b3f04
#
_cell.length_a   1.000
_cell.length_b   1.000
_cell.length_c   1.000
_cell.angle_alpha   90.00
_cell.angle_beta   90.00
_cell.angle_gamma   90.00
#
_symmetry.space_group_name_H-M   'P 1'
#
loop_
_entity.id
_entity.type
_entity.pdbx_description
1 polymer ?
#
loop_
_entity_poly.entity_id
_entity_poly.type
_entity_poly.pdbx_seq_one_letter_code
_entity_poly.pdbx_strand_id
1 'polypeptide(L)'
;TENVGQLMAEGLELQLNGVFYRSDFLEWRGRANIAFNRSDAQDLNCEDADGNAANGKETCQIVGVGNGAYIRVGHTIPTYWGYKIMNPDEHAAPIRSDSILPIGPVMPTQLLGFSTSLSIGDYITVDALLEHQGGHYLPNYTGYQNERRGVWYDCYGIQRVMAQVNSTG
;
A
#
# COMPACT_ATOMS: atom_id res chain seq x y z
N THR A 1 -3.99 27.71 14.35
CA THR A 1 -3.58 26.30 14.19
C THR A 1 -4.17 25.53 15.36
N GLU A 2 -5.16 24.70 15.09
CA GLU A 2 -5.70 23.74 16.07
C GLU A 2 -4.94 22.42 15.98
N ASN A 3 -4.79 21.74 17.13
CA ASN A 3 -4.27 20.38 17.17
C ASN A 3 -5.42 19.43 16.81
N VAL A 4 -5.37 18.85 15.62
CA VAL A 4 -6.45 18.02 15.05
C VAL A 4 -6.43 16.56 15.51
N GLY A 5 -5.47 16.15 16.34
CA GLY A 5 -5.45 14.78 16.84
C GLY A 5 -4.07 14.31 17.32
N GLN A 6 -4.04 13.05 17.71
CA GLN A 6 -2.85 12.35 18.16
C GLN A 6 -2.51 11.20 17.20
N LEU A 7 -1.28 11.18 16.74
CA LEU A 7 -0.74 10.12 15.89
C LEU A 7 0.38 9.39 16.65
N MET A 8 0.45 8.09 16.46
CA MET A 8 1.52 7.24 16.98
C MET A 8 2.29 6.65 15.79
N ALA A 9 3.60 6.74 15.82
CA ALA A 9 4.48 6.09 14.86
C ALA A 9 5.49 5.22 15.62
N GLU A 10 5.65 4.00 15.17
CA GLU A 10 6.60 3.04 15.71
C GLU A 10 7.30 2.29 14.58
N GLY A 11 8.49 1.79 14.84
CA GLY A 11 9.23 1.03 13.84
C GLY A 11 10.40 0.29 14.42
N LEU A 12 10.86 -0.67 13.66
CA LEU A 12 12.09 -1.41 13.90
C LEU A 12 12.99 -1.27 12.68
N GLU A 13 14.22 -0.86 12.90
CA GLU A 13 15.22 -0.76 11.84
C GLU A 13 16.48 -1.55 12.21
N LEU A 14 16.95 -2.37 11.28
CA LEU A 14 18.19 -3.13 11.42
C LEU A 14 19.06 -2.88 10.20
N GLN A 15 20.33 -2.56 10.45
CA GLN A 15 21.34 -2.41 9.41
C GLN A 15 22.55 -3.28 9.71
N LEU A 16 23.00 -4.04 8.72
CA LEU A 16 24.21 -4.85 8.75
C LEU A 16 25.16 -4.37 7.65
N ASN A 17 26.44 -4.21 8.01
CA ASN A 17 27.49 -3.89 7.05
C ASN A 17 28.67 -4.84 7.30
N GLY A 18 29.31 -5.28 6.24
CA GLY A 18 30.44 -6.18 6.40
C GLY A 18 31.29 -6.31 5.16
N VAL A 19 32.50 -6.78 5.40
CA VAL A 19 33.40 -7.28 4.38
C VAL A 19 33.27 -8.79 4.38
N PHE A 20 32.71 -9.36 3.32
CA PHE A 20 32.49 -10.80 3.22
C PHE A 20 33.76 -11.56 2.85
N TYR A 21 34.61 -10.90 2.04
CA TYR A 21 35.90 -11.44 1.63
C TYR A 21 36.89 -10.31 1.38
N ARG A 22 38.16 -10.51 1.74
CA ARG A 22 39.26 -9.59 1.42
C ARG A 22 40.55 -10.37 1.19
N SER A 23 41.19 -10.09 0.05
CA SER A 23 42.54 -10.48 -0.30
C SER A 23 43.24 -9.35 -1.04
N ASP A 24 44.49 -9.52 -1.40
CA ASP A 24 45.26 -8.50 -2.17
C ASP A 24 44.67 -8.25 -3.57
N PHE A 25 43.88 -9.21 -4.11
CA PHE A 25 43.33 -9.12 -5.47
C PHE A 25 41.79 -8.96 -5.47
N LEU A 26 41.08 -9.38 -4.41
CA LEU A 26 39.63 -9.38 -4.39
C LEU A 26 39.13 -8.85 -3.05
N GLU A 27 38.24 -7.85 -3.12
CA GLU A 27 37.49 -7.39 -1.95
C GLU A 27 35.99 -7.42 -2.24
N TRP A 28 35.24 -8.08 -1.37
CA TRP A 28 33.79 -8.14 -1.45
C TRP A 28 33.16 -7.60 -0.18
N ARG A 29 32.39 -6.50 -0.34
CA ARG A 29 31.66 -5.83 0.74
C ARG A 29 30.16 -5.92 0.50
N GLY A 30 29.38 -5.88 1.57
CA GLY A 30 27.95 -5.79 1.49
C GLY A 30 27.33 -5.02 2.63
N ARG A 31 26.14 -4.52 2.35
CA ARG A 31 25.27 -3.86 3.31
C ARG A 31 23.85 -4.36 3.11
N ALA A 32 23.18 -4.69 4.20
CA ALA A 32 21.77 -5.03 4.20
C ALA A 32 21.07 -4.16 5.24
N ASN A 33 19.87 -3.69 4.91
CA ASN A 33 19.00 -2.99 5.84
C ASN A 33 17.57 -3.51 5.71
N ILE A 34 16.89 -3.57 6.82
CA ILE A 34 15.47 -3.90 6.92
C ILE A 34 14.81 -2.90 7.87
N ALA A 35 13.68 -2.37 7.45
CA ALA A 35 12.86 -1.51 8.29
C ALA A 35 11.40 -1.94 8.23
N PHE A 36 10.75 -1.95 9.40
CA PHE A 36 9.32 -2.14 9.57
C PHE A 36 8.77 -0.89 10.23
N ASN A 37 7.78 -0.26 9.60
CA ASN A 37 7.19 0.98 10.07
C ASN A 37 5.67 0.81 10.20
N ARG A 38 5.12 1.39 11.26
CA ARG A 38 3.69 1.50 11.48
C ARG A 38 3.35 2.88 12.02
N SER A 39 2.31 3.49 11.50
CA SER A 39 1.82 4.77 11.98
C SER A 39 0.30 4.71 12.07
N ASP A 40 -0.24 4.92 13.25
CA ASP A 40 -1.67 4.80 13.54
C ASP A 40 -2.22 6.13 14.09
N ALA A 41 -3.45 6.46 13.72
CA ALA A 41 -4.20 7.53 14.36
C ALA A 41 -4.76 7.03 15.70
N GLN A 42 -4.41 7.71 16.78
CA GLN A 42 -4.89 7.39 18.14
C GLN A 42 -6.15 8.17 18.48
N ASP A 43 -6.19 9.43 18.10
CA ASP A 43 -7.29 10.34 18.34
C ASP A 43 -7.33 11.38 17.21
N LEU A 44 -8.53 11.77 16.80
CA LEU A 44 -8.76 12.83 15.81
C LEU A 44 -9.59 13.98 16.39
N ASN A 45 -9.81 14.00 17.72
CA ASN A 45 -10.59 15.02 18.43
C ASN A 45 -11.98 15.26 17.80
N CYS A 46 -12.60 14.19 17.27
CA CYS A 46 -13.94 14.31 16.70
C CYS A 46 -14.99 14.06 17.77
N GLU A 47 -16.03 14.86 17.72
CA GLU A 47 -17.23 14.70 18.54
C GLU A 47 -18.43 14.36 17.64
N ASP A 48 -19.37 13.57 18.14
CA ASP A 48 -20.66 13.35 17.47
C ASP A 48 -21.62 14.53 17.76
N ALA A 49 -22.84 14.44 17.19
CA ALA A 49 -23.84 15.49 17.36
C ALA A 49 -24.26 15.74 18.83
N ASP A 50 -23.96 14.79 19.71
CA ASP A 50 -24.27 14.83 21.13
C ASP A 50 -23.04 15.24 21.98
N GLY A 51 -21.92 15.58 21.34
CA GLY A 51 -20.68 15.99 22.01
C GLY A 51 -19.86 14.84 22.60
N ASN A 52 -20.13 13.58 22.23
CA ASN A 52 -19.33 12.44 22.64
C ASN A 52 -18.20 12.17 21.65
N ALA A 53 -17.11 11.55 22.12
CA ALA A 53 -16.01 11.17 21.26
C ALA A 53 -16.48 10.23 20.13
N ALA A 54 -16.26 10.64 18.89
CA ALA A 54 -16.69 9.93 17.69
C ALA A 54 -15.55 9.17 17.00
N ASN A 55 -14.42 8.96 17.69
CA ASN A 55 -13.28 8.25 17.19
C ASN A 55 -13.67 6.87 16.63
N GLY A 56 -13.17 6.56 15.43
CA GLY A 56 -13.48 5.29 14.73
C GLY A 56 -14.79 5.26 13.95
N LYS A 57 -15.67 6.28 14.09
CA LYS A 57 -16.88 6.41 13.25
C LYS A 57 -16.51 6.94 11.85
N GLU A 58 -17.33 6.64 10.85
CA GLU A 58 -17.14 7.15 9.48
C GLU A 58 -17.15 8.68 9.40
N THR A 59 -17.83 9.33 10.30
CA THR A 59 -17.90 10.79 10.42
C THR A 59 -16.61 11.40 10.93
N CYS A 60 -15.78 10.63 11.66
CA CYS A 60 -14.50 11.05 12.20
C CYS A 60 -13.36 10.56 11.32
N GLN A 61 -13.07 11.30 10.28
CA GLN A 61 -11.98 10.98 9.36
C GLN A 61 -11.38 12.23 8.76
N ILE A 62 -10.07 12.23 8.55
CA ILE A 62 -9.41 13.25 7.74
C ILE A 62 -9.46 12.80 6.28
N VAL A 63 -10.19 13.56 5.47
CA VAL A 63 -10.36 13.38 4.03
C VAL A 63 -9.30 14.20 3.29
N GLY A 64 -8.85 13.73 2.14
CA GLY A 64 -8.01 14.56 1.26
C GLY A 64 -6.61 14.02 1.03
N VAL A 65 -6.34 12.79 1.49
CA VAL A 65 -5.08 12.10 1.16
C VAL A 65 -5.10 11.56 -0.28
N GLY A 66 -6.25 11.74 -0.98
CA GLY A 66 -6.46 11.35 -2.38
C GLY A 66 -6.92 9.91 -2.57
N ASN A 67 -7.64 9.68 -3.68
CA ASN A 67 -7.93 8.34 -4.23
C ASN A 67 -8.60 7.31 -3.29
N GLY A 68 -9.45 7.77 -2.36
CA GLY A 68 -10.12 6.89 -1.41
C GLY A 68 -9.26 6.50 -0.20
N ALA A 69 -8.18 7.22 0.03
CA ALA A 69 -7.37 7.10 1.24
C ALA A 69 -7.85 8.09 2.30
N TYR A 70 -8.05 7.59 3.52
CA TYR A 70 -8.51 8.36 4.67
C TYR A 70 -7.65 8.04 5.89
N ILE A 71 -7.64 8.98 6.84
CA ILE A 71 -7.09 8.78 8.18
C ILE A 71 -8.25 8.57 9.12
N ARG A 72 -8.30 7.40 9.77
CA ARG A 72 -9.29 7.04 10.81
C ARG A 72 -8.59 6.48 12.02
N VAL A 73 -9.14 6.72 13.19
CA VAL A 73 -8.62 6.19 14.45
C VAL A 73 -8.59 4.66 14.44
N GLY A 74 -7.53 4.08 14.99
CA GLY A 74 -7.33 2.64 15.07
C GLY A 74 -6.81 1.96 13.79
N HIS A 75 -6.47 2.76 12.77
CA HIS A 75 -5.93 2.25 11.50
C HIS A 75 -4.63 2.93 11.13
N THR A 76 -3.81 2.21 10.37
CA THR A 76 -2.57 2.73 9.79
C THR A 76 -2.86 3.92 8.87
N ILE A 77 -2.02 4.94 8.93
CA ILE A 77 -2.23 6.21 8.25
C ILE A 77 -1.25 6.42 7.09
N PRO A 78 -1.77 6.84 5.93
CA PRO A 78 -3.16 6.77 5.50
C PRO A 78 -3.53 5.35 5.05
N THR A 79 -4.81 4.99 5.14
CA THR A 79 -5.33 3.69 4.70
C THR A 79 -6.31 3.88 3.55
N TYR A 80 -6.26 3.01 2.54
CA TYR A 80 -7.30 2.90 1.52
C TYR A 80 -8.55 2.26 2.08
N TRP A 81 -9.69 2.82 1.73
CA TRP A 81 -11.02 2.34 2.11
C TRP A 81 -11.86 2.11 0.88
N GLY A 82 -12.60 1.04 0.85
CA GLY A 82 -13.45 0.70 -0.28
C GLY A 82 -14.35 -0.49 -0.01
N TYR A 83 -15.23 -0.76 -0.96
CA TYR A 83 -16.01 -1.98 -0.95
C TYR A 83 -15.13 -3.16 -1.39
N LYS A 84 -15.22 -4.26 -0.68
CA LYS A 84 -14.55 -5.51 -1.06
C LYS A 84 -15.50 -6.38 -1.88
N ILE A 85 -14.97 -7.07 -2.89
CA ILE A 85 -15.67 -8.13 -3.60
C ILE A 85 -15.69 -9.35 -2.69
N MET A 86 -16.87 -9.86 -2.40
CA MET A 86 -17.06 -10.97 -1.46
C MET A 86 -17.01 -12.34 -2.14
N ASN A 87 -17.14 -12.38 -3.46
CA ASN A 87 -17.10 -13.59 -4.29
C ASN A 87 -16.04 -13.51 -5.41
N PRO A 88 -14.75 -13.25 -5.09
CA PRO A 88 -13.73 -13.02 -6.12
C PRO A 88 -13.43 -14.25 -7.00
N ASP A 89 -13.65 -15.45 -6.47
CA ASP A 89 -13.35 -16.72 -7.15
C ASP A 89 -14.54 -17.32 -7.90
N GLU A 90 -15.69 -16.64 -7.89
CA GLU A 90 -16.90 -17.09 -8.56
C GLU A 90 -17.04 -16.45 -9.94
N HIS A 91 -17.41 -17.24 -10.94
CA HIS A 91 -17.77 -16.73 -12.29
C HIS A 91 -19.21 -16.19 -12.30
N ALA A 92 -19.50 -15.27 -11.38
CA ALA A 92 -20.80 -14.66 -11.17
C ALA A 92 -20.69 -13.14 -11.12
N ALA A 93 -21.83 -12.45 -11.05
CA ALA A 93 -21.83 -11.02 -10.81
C ALA A 93 -21.13 -10.70 -9.48
N PRO A 94 -20.25 -9.67 -9.42
CA PRO A 94 -19.52 -9.36 -8.20
C PRO A 94 -20.47 -8.91 -7.08
N ILE A 95 -20.36 -9.58 -5.94
CA ILE A 95 -21.05 -9.21 -4.70
C ILE A 95 -20.09 -8.36 -3.90
N ARG A 96 -20.45 -7.12 -3.64
CA ARG A 96 -19.64 -6.20 -2.82
C ARG A 96 -20.10 -6.24 -1.35
N SER A 97 -19.20 -5.88 -0.45
CA SER A 97 -19.54 -5.72 0.97
C SER A 97 -20.62 -4.64 1.18
N ASP A 98 -21.42 -4.79 2.22
CA ASP A 98 -22.49 -3.84 2.58
C ASP A 98 -21.94 -2.48 3.03
N SER A 99 -20.73 -2.46 3.56
CA SER A 99 -20.06 -1.27 4.07
C SER A 99 -18.65 -1.09 3.46
N ILE A 100 -18.15 0.13 3.54
CA ILE A 100 -16.76 0.47 3.21
C ILE A 100 -15.84 -0.12 4.27
N LEU A 101 -14.86 -0.91 3.84
CA LEU A 101 -13.91 -1.62 4.69
C LEU A 101 -12.48 -1.09 4.46
N PRO A 102 -11.57 -1.21 5.45
CA PRO A 102 -10.17 -0.93 5.24
C PRO A 102 -9.58 -1.94 4.25
N ILE A 103 -8.91 -1.44 3.21
CA ILE A 103 -8.21 -2.24 2.21
C ILE A 103 -6.78 -2.46 2.67
N GLY A 104 -6.10 -1.39 3.06
CA GLY A 104 -4.74 -1.45 3.58
C GLY A 104 -3.97 -0.14 3.43
N PRO A 105 -2.76 -0.10 3.98
CA PRO A 105 -1.95 1.12 4.03
C PRO A 105 -1.52 1.60 2.64
N VAL A 106 -1.45 2.92 2.51
CA VAL A 106 -0.96 3.60 1.30
C VAL A 106 0.57 3.61 1.25
N MET A 107 1.21 3.74 2.43
CA MET A 107 2.66 3.83 2.54
C MET A 107 3.27 2.45 2.81
N PRO A 108 4.47 2.17 2.28
CA PRO A 108 5.17 0.94 2.57
C PRO A 108 5.41 0.77 4.07
N THR A 109 5.05 -0.39 4.60
CA THR A 109 5.31 -0.78 5.99
C THR A 109 6.56 -1.63 6.13
N GLN A 110 7.10 -2.12 5.01
CA GLN A 110 8.29 -2.95 4.94
C GLN A 110 9.25 -2.39 3.90
N LEU A 111 10.49 -2.14 4.30
CA LEU A 111 11.56 -1.66 3.45
C LEU A 111 12.75 -2.61 3.60
N LEU A 112 13.24 -3.14 2.49
CA LEU A 112 14.42 -3.98 2.46
C LEU A 112 15.40 -3.39 1.45
N GLY A 113 16.64 -3.26 1.85
CA GLY A 113 17.71 -2.81 0.98
C GLY A 113 18.91 -3.75 1.07
N PHE A 114 19.51 -4.05 -0.04
CA PHE A 114 20.76 -4.78 -0.12
C PHE A 114 21.68 -4.11 -1.13
N SER A 115 22.89 -3.79 -0.73
CA SER A 115 23.92 -3.30 -1.64
C SER A 115 25.17 -4.13 -1.49
N THR A 116 25.85 -4.36 -2.60
CA THR A 116 27.10 -5.10 -2.62
C THR A 116 28.08 -4.46 -3.58
N SER A 117 29.34 -4.51 -3.22
CA SER A 117 30.47 -3.99 -4.01
C SER A 117 31.56 -5.06 -4.09
N LEU A 118 31.96 -5.40 -5.29
CA LEU A 118 33.02 -6.34 -5.58
C LEU A 118 34.16 -5.61 -6.31
N SER A 119 35.32 -5.50 -5.69
CA SER A 119 36.53 -4.92 -6.28
C SER A 119 37.54 -6.02 -6.67
N ILE A 120 37.97 -6.00 -7.90
CA ILE A 120 38.91 -6.99 -8.48
C ILE A 120 40.17 -6.26 -8.90
N GLY A 121 41.24 -6.44 -8.16
CA GLY A 121 42.46 -5.64 -8.28
C GLY A 121 42.15 -4.15 -8.15
N ASP A 122 42.97 -3.33 -8.82
CA ASP A 122 42.81 -1.86 -8.84
C ASP A 122 41.99 -1.38 -10.05
N TYR A 123 41.44 -2.28 -10.85
CA TYR A 123 40.91 -1.96 -12.18
C TYR A 123 39.42 -2.09 -12.33
N ILE A 124 38.77 -3.00 -11.60
CA ILE A 124 37.34 -3.30 -11.78
C ILE A 124 36.65 -3.23 -10.45
N THR A 125 35.56 -2.44 -10.41
CA THR A 125 34.60 -2.46 -9.31
C THR A 125 33.21 -2.67 -9.88
N VAL A 126 32.47 -3.62 -9.31
CA VAL A 126 31.09 -3.92 -9.66
C VAL A 126 30.23 -3.66 -8.45
N ASP A 127 29.27 -2.75 -8.58
CA ASP A 127 28.30 -2.41 -7.56
C ASP A 127 26.92 -2.87 -7.96
N ALA A 128 26.17 -3.44 -7.01
CA ALA A 128 24.77 -3.80 -7.21
C ALA A 128 23.93 -3.31 -6.03
N LEU A 129 22.73 -2.81 -6.34
CA LEU A 129 21.74 -2.35 -5.38
C LEU A 129 20.43 -3.04 -5.65
N LEU A 130 19.83 -3.59 -4.60
CA LEU A 130 18.49 -4.17 -4.60
C LEU A 130 17.65 -3.47 -3.54
N GLU A 131 16.46 -3.03 -3.91
CA GLU A 131 15.50 -2.44 -2.99
C GLU A 131 14.14 -3.12 -3.12
N HIS A 132 13.48 -3.34 -2.01
CA HIS A 132 12.12 -3.84 -1.94
C HIS A 132 11.27 -2.99 -1.01
N GLN A 133 10.09 -2.63 -1.47
CA GLN A 133 9.07 -1.94 -0.68
C GLN A 133 7.80 -2.79 -0.69
N GLY A 134 7.28 -3.09 0.49
CA GLY A 134 6.14 -3.97 0.65
C GLY A 134 5.18 -3.53 1.75
N GLY A 135 4.11 -4.31 1.89
CA GLY A 135 3.09 -4.09 2.91
C GLY A 135 2.19 -2.88 2.66
N HIS A 136 2.09 -2.41 1.40
CA HIS A 136 1.23 -1.30 1.00
C HIS A 136 0.38 -1.66 -0.22
N TYR A 137 -0.62 -0.84 -0.49
CA TYR A 137 -1.51 -0.98 -1.63
C TYR A 137 -1.32 0.20 -2.59
N LEU A 138 -1.44 -0.07 -3.87
CA LEU A 138 -1.43 0.94 -4.92
C LEU A 138 -2.71 0.83 -5.74
N PRO A 139 -3.41 1.95 -6.01
CA PRO A 139 -4.60 1.92 -6.86
C PRO A 139 -4.19 1.71 -8.32
N ASN A 140 -4.80 0.74 -8.97
CA ASN A 140 -4.62 0.54 -10.42
C ASN A 140 -5.52 1.52 -11.21
N TYR A 141 -5.07 2.75 -11.34
CA TYR A 141 -5.81 3.81 -12.04
C TYR A 141 -5.99 3.50 -13.53
N THR A 142 -4.98 2.93 -14.15
CA THR A 142 -5.06 2.54 -15.56
C THR A 142 -6.13 1.48 -15.77
N GLY A 143 -6.16 0.45 -14.91
CA GLY A 143 -7.20 -0.56 -14.91
C GLY A 143 -8.58 0.04 -14.74
N TYR A 144 -8.78 0.88 -13.73
CA TYR A 144 -10.04 1.55 -13.46
C TYR A 144 -10.54 2.40 -14.64
N GLN A 145 -9.65 3.18 -15.29
CA GLN A 145 -10.04 3.99 -16.45
C GLN A 145 -10.38 3.13 -17.68
N ASN A 146 -9.65 2.06 -17.89
CA ASN A 146 -9.91 1.15 -19.00
C ASN A 146 -11.21 0.37 -18.79
N GLU A 147 -11.49 -0.06 -17.56
CA GLU A 147 -12.76 -0.70 -17.22
C GLU A 147 -13.95 0.23 -17.47
N ARG A 148 -13.89 1.49 -17.00
CA ARG A 148 -14.92 2.49 -17.24
C ARG A 148 -15.17 2.78 -18.72
N ARG A 149 -14.14 2.67 -19.55
CA ARG A 149 -14.22 2.86 -21.01
C ARG A 149 -14.60 1.59 -21.77
N GLY A 150 -14.76 0.46 -21.07
CA GLY A 150 -15.06 -0.83 -21.67
C GLY A 150 -13.93 -1.43 -22.51
N VAL A 151 -12.69 -1.03 -22.26
CA VAL A 151 -11.51 -1.52 -23.01
C VAL A 151 -10.57 -2.37 -22.16
N TRP A 152 -11.00 -2.78 -20.96
CA TRP A 152 -10.22 -3.66 -20.11
C TRP A 152 -10.33 -5.11 -20.58
N TYR A 153 -9.18 -5.73 -20.87
CA TYR A 153 -9.09 -7.05 -21.47
C TYR A 153 -9.86 -8.13 -20.69
N ASP A 154 -9.76 -8.15 -19.38
CA ASP A 154 -10.39 -9.15 -18.51
C ASP A 154 -11.92 -9.05 -18.50
N CYS A 155 -12.46 -7.90 -18.86
CA CYS A 155 -13.90 -7.65 -18.90
C CYS A 155 -14.55 -7.94 -20.27
N TYR A 156 -13.77 -8.21 -21.33
CA TYR A 156 -14.31 -8.40 -22.66
C TYR A 156 -15.31 -9.55 -22.77
N GLY A 157 -15.07 -10.65 -22.06
CA GLY A 157 -15.98 -11.80 -22.06
C GLY A 157 -17.35 -11.43 -21.53
N ILE A 158 -17.39 -10.72 -20.40
CA ILE A 158 -18.61 -10.26 -19.74
C ILE A 158 -19.32 -9.19 -20.58
N GLN A 159 -18.58 -8.24 -21.15
CA GLN A 159 -19.14 -7.18 -21.97
C GLN A 159 -19.78 -7.72 -23.26
N ARG A 160 -19.23 -8.74 -23.89
CA ARG A 160 -19.81 -9.39 -25.07
C ARG A 160 -21.14 -10.08 -24.72
N VAL A 161 -21.23 -10.74 -23.57
CA VAL A 161 -22.47 -11.39 -23.11
C VAL A 161 -23.54 -10.33 -22.80
N MET A 162 -23.17 -9.26 -22.12
CA MET A 162 -24.09 -8.14 -21.81
C MET A 162 -24.61 -7.44 -23.08
N ALA A 163 -23.75 -7.25 -24.08
CA ALA A 163 -24.14 -6.68 -25.36
C ALA A 163 -25.11 -7.58 -26.11
N GLN A 164 -24.93 -8.90 -26.07
CA GLN A 164 -25.86 -9.85 -26.69
C GLN A 164 -27.22 -9.88 -25.99
N VAL A 165 -27.26 -9.85 -24.67
CA VAL A 165 -28.51 -9.81 -23.89
C VAL A 165 -29.29 -8.53 -24.21
N ASN A 166 -28.63 -7.39 -24.30
CA ASN A 166 -29.29 -6.11 -24.63
C ASN A 166 -29.74 -6.00 -26.11
N SER A 167 -29.22 -6.83 -27.00
CA SER A 167 -29.61 -6.84 -28.41
C SER A 167 -30.78 -7.80 -28.73
N THR A 168 -31.13 -8.67 -27.78
CA THR A 168 -32.19 -9.69 -27.91
C THR A 168 -33.41 -9.41 -27.04
N GLY A 169 -33.44 -8.30 -26.30
CA GLY A 169 -34.54 -7.86 -25.44
C GLY A 169 -35.41 -6.79 -26.05
#